data_42ac4f9aa8a8bf878f3a51b888e91db9
#
_entry.id   42ac4f9aa8a8bf878f3a51b888e91db9
#
_cell.length_a   1.000
_cell.length_b   1.000
_cell.length_c   1.000
_cell.angle_alpha   90.00
_cell.angle_beta   90.00
_cell.angle_gamma   90.00
#
_symmetry.space_group_name_H-M   'P 1'
#
loop_
_entity.id
_entity.type
_entity.pdbx_description
1 polymer ?
#
loop_
_entity_poly.entity_id
_entity_poly.type
_entity_poly.pdbx_seq_one_letter_code
_entity_poly.pdbx_strand_id
1 'polypeptide(L)'
;GVVLGFSQDEWTAIFLSLRVATVATIFAVPFAVLAAYALARWKFPGKIMLDSFLHLPLVMPPVVTGYLLLLTFGKQGAAGKFLYDYFGLSFSFRWTGAALACGVMGFPLMLRAIRLSFDSIDRRLETAAGTLGASRTWTFFLVTLPLALPGIIVGAILCFAKALGEFGATITFVSNIPGE
;
A
#
# COMPACT_ATOMS: atom_id res chain seq x y z
N GLY A 1 21.38 -18.44 -20.02
CA GLY A 1 21.42 -19.60 -19.15
C GLY A 1 20.15 -19.85 -18.39
N VAL A 2 19.87 -21.11 -18.17
CA VAL A 2 18.73 -21.55 -17.36
C VAL A 2 19.26 -21.86 -15.95
N VAL A 3 18.79 -21.12 -14.96
CA VAL A 3 19.11 -21.36 -13.54
C VAL A 3 17.81 -21.72 -12.85
N LEU A 4 17.79 -22.84 -12.14
CA LEU A 4 16.60 -23.37 -11.45
C LEU A 4 15.39 -23.60 -12.38
N GLY A 5 15.65 -23.88 -13.65
CA GLY A 5 14.59 -24.15 -14.64
C GLY A 5 13.89 -22.93 -15.22
N PHE A 6 14.35 -21.72 -14.90
CA PHE A 6 13.75 -20.48 -15.43
C PHE A 6 14.57 -19.90 -16.57
N SER A 7 13.89 -19.37 -17.59
CA SER A 7 14.53 -18.60 -18.65
C SER A 7 14.96 -17.23 -18.15
N GLN A 8 15.78 -16.51 -18.91
CA GLN A 8 16.23 -15.17 -18.54
C GLN A 8 15.04 -14.20 -18.46
N ASP A 9 14.07 -14.34 -19.35
CA ASP A 9 12.85 -13.50 -19.31
C ASP A 9 12.02 -13.76 -18.05
N GLU A 10 11.94 -15.02 -17.63
CA GLU A 10 11.26 -15.39 -16.39
C GLU A 10 11.96 -14.81 -15.17
N TRP A 11 13.30 -14.85 -15.12
CA TRP A 11 14.07 -14.21 -14.07
C TRP A 11 13.84 -12.70 -14.03
N THR A 12 13.83 -12.03 -15.18
CA THR A 12 13.55 -10.60 -15.28
C THR A 12 12.16 -10.29 -14.72
N ALA A 13 11.15 -11.09 -15.08
CA ALA A 13 9.79 -10.93 -14.57
C ALA A 13 9.72 -11.11 -13.05
N ILE A 14 10.42 -12.10 -12.51
CA ILE A 14 10.48 -12.33 -11.05
C ILE A 14 11.11 -11.14 -10.33
N PHE A 15 12.27 -10.65 -10.79
CA PHE A 15 12.94 -9.51 -10.18
C PHE A 15 12.10 -8.24 -10.29
N LEU A 16 11.44 -8.00 -11.40
CA LEU A 16 10.57 -6.85 -11.59
C LEU A 16 9.36 -6.93 -10.65
N SER A 17 8.75 -8.12 -10.52
CA SER A 17 7.61 -8.33 -9.60
C SER A 17 8.02 -8.06 -8.16
N LEU A 18 9.18 -8.55 -7.73
CA LEU A 18 9.71 -8.31 -6.39
C LEU A 18 9.98 -6.83 -6.16
N ARG A 19 10.56 -6.14 -7.13
CA ARG A 19 10.83 -4.71 -7.04
C ARG A 19 9.55 -3.90 -6.91
N VAL A 20 8.57 -4.18 -7.77
CA VAL A 20 7.26 -3.49 -7.75
C VAL A 20 6.56 -3.72 -6.42
N ALA A 21 6.50 -4.97 -5.96
CA ALA A 21 5.85 -5.31 -4.69
C ALA A 21 6.54 -4.66 -3.50
N THR A 22 7.87 -4.65 -3.48
CA THR A 22 8.65 -4.02 -2.40
C THR A 22 8.44 -2.52 -2.35
N VAL A 23 8.54 -1.84 -3.48
CA VAL A 23 8.33 -0.39 -3.56
C VAL A 23 6.90 -0.03 -3.19
N ALA A 24 5.91 -0.75 -3.71
CA ALA A 24 4.51 -0.53 -3.37
C ALA A 24 4.27 -0.64 -1.87
N THR A 25 4.80 -1.68 -1.23
CA THR A 25 4.66 -1.92 0.21
C THR A 25 5.32 -0.83 1.03
N ILE A 26 6.58 -0.49 0.72
CA ILE A 26 7.34 0.51 1.48
C ILE A 26 6.65 1.87 1.44
N PHE A 27 6.16 2.30 0.27
CA PHE A 27 5.48 3.59 0.16
C PHE A 27 4.07 3.56 0.74
N ALA A 28 3.40 2.40 0.74
CA ALA A 28 2.06 2.28 1.32
C ALA A 28 2.06 2.25 2.86
N VAL A 29 3.12 1.74 3.49
CA VAL A 29 3.17 1.58 4.96
C VAL A 29 2.93 2.89 5.71
N PRO A 30 3.61 4.01 5.41
CA PRO A 30 3.37 5.26 6.15
C PRO A 30 1.92 5.74 6.05
N PHE A 31 1.34 5.68 4.86
CA PHE A 31 -0.05 6.09 4.64
C PHE A 31 -1.03 5.18 5.37
N ALA A 32 -0.77 3.86 5.35
CA ALA A 32 -1.60 2.89 6.05
C ALA A 32 -1.52 3.06 7.57
N VAL A 33 -0.33 3.32 8.11
CA VAL A 33 -0.15 3.59 9.55
C VAL A 33 -0.92 4.84 9.97
N LEU A 34 -0.79 5.94 9.22
CA LEU A 34 -1.49 7.17 9.52
C LEU A 34 -3.02 7.01 9.40
N ALA A 35 -3.49 6.37 8.34
CA ALA A 35 -4.92 6.12 8.15
C ALA A 35 -5.48 5.20 9.23
N ALA A 36 -4.77 4.13 9.56
CA ALA A 36 -5.20 3.19 10.61
C ALA A 36 -5.27 3.87 11.97
N TYR A 37 -4.28 4.70 12.31
CA TYR A 37 -4.27 5.46 13.55
C TYR A 37 -5.44 6.42 13.62
N ALA A 38 -5.69 7.16 12.55
CA ALA A 38 -6.81 8.09 12.46
C ALA A 38 -8.16 7.37 12.64
N LEU A 39 -8.35 6.25 11.96
CA LEU A 39 -9.58 5.47 12.06
C LEU A 39 -9.75 4.80 13.45
N ALA A 40 -8.65 4.45 14.10
CA ALA A 40 -8.69 3.80 15.40
C ALA A 40 -8.89 4.80 16.56
N ARG A 41 -8.34 6.01 16.44
CA ARG A 41 -8.26 6.96 17.57
C ARG A 41 -9.07 8.23 17.40
N TRP A 42 -9.17 8.74 16.17
CA TRP A 42 -9.82 10.04 15.95
C TRP A 42 -11.31 9.89 15.77
N LYS A 43 -12.04 10.93 16.20
CA LYS A 43 -13.47 11.07 15.95
C LYS A 43 -13.65 12.32 15.09
N PHE A 44 -14.13 12.15 13.88
CA PHE A 44 -14.34 13.25 12.92
C PHE A 44 -15.55 12.96 12.05
N PRO A 45 -16.23 14.03 11.54
CA PRO A 45 -17.33 13.84 10.59
C PRO A 45 -16.80 13.19 9.30
N GLY A 46 -17.56 12.25 8.76
CA GLY A 46 -17.18 11.55 7.54
C GLY A 46 -16.20 10.39 7.74
N LYS A 47 -15.93 9.98 8.98
CA LYS A 47 -15.06 8.83 9.27
C LYS A 47 -15.54 7.56 8.58
N ILE A 48 -16.84 7.30 8.59
CA ILE A 48 -17.43 6.12 7.92
C ILE A 48 -17.22 6.21 6.41
N MET A 49 -17.37 7.40 5.83
CA MET A 49 -17.14 7.61 4.40
C MET A 49 -15.68 7.38 4.02
N LEU A 50 -14.75 7.88 4.81
CA LEU A 50 -13.32 7.65 4.59
C LEU A 50 -12.97 6.17 4.70
N ASP A 51 -13.47 5.51 5.73
CA ASP A 51 -13.24 4.07 5.93
C ASP A 51 -13.77 3.26 4.74
N SER A 52 -14.98 3.57 4.29
CA SER A 52 -15.58 2.92 3.11
C SER A 52 -14.76 3.18 1.84
N PHE A 53 -14.34 4.42 1.63
CA PHE A 53 -13.52 4.80 0.48
C PHE A 53 -12.18 4.05 0.45
N LEU A 54 -11.52 3.94 1.59
CA LEU A 54 -10.24 3.24 1.69
C LEU A 54 -10.36 1.74 1.48
N HIS A 55 -11.56 1.17 1.65
CA HIS A 55 -11.82 -0.25 1.40
C HIS A 55 -12.36 -0.53 0.00
N LEU A 56 -12.65 0.51 -0.81
CA LEU A 56 -13.16 0.32 -2.18
C LEU A 56 -12.28 -0.60 -3.03
N PRO A 57 -10.93 -0.48 -3.02
CA PRO A 57 -10.11 -1.35 -3.86
C PRO A 57 -10.27 -2.84 -3.55
N LEU A 58 -10.74 -3.19 -2.35
CA LEU A 58 -10.96 -4.58 -1.97
C LEU A 58 -12.15 -5.20 -2.70
N VAL A 59 -13.20 -4.42 -2.97
CA VAL A 59 -14.44 -4.90 -3.59
C VAL A 59 -14.55 -4.57 -5.06
N MET A 60 -13.77 -3.60 -5.56
CA MET A 60 -13.78 -3.23 -6.97
C MET A 60 -12.98 -4.23 -7.81
N PRO A 61 -13.44 -4.53 -9.04
CA PRO A 61 -12.62 -5.31 -9.96
C PRO A 61 -11.29 -4.61 -10.25
N PRO A 62 -10.17 -5.35 -10.37
CA PRO A 62 -8.87 -4.74 -10.63
C PRO A 62 -8.82 -3.87 -11.88
N VAL A 63 -9.57 -4.23 -12.92
CA VAL A 63 -9.66 -3.46 -14.16
C VAL A 63 -10.23 -2.06 -13.90
N VAL A 64 -11.29 -1.96 -13.08
CA VAL A 64 -11.91 -0.68 -12.73
C VAL A 64 -10.95 0.17 -11.91
N THR A 65 -10.28 -0.42 -10.94
CA THR A 65 -9.27 0.27 -10.13
C THR A 65 -8.14 0.80 -11.02
N GLY A 66 -7.63 -0.02 -11.92
CA GLY A 66 -6.59 0.39 -12.87
C GLY A 66 -7.01 1.53 -13.77
N TYR A 67 -8.25 1.49 -14.28
CA TYR A 67 -8.81 2.55 -15.11
C TYR A 67 -8.92 3.88 -14.36
N LEU A 68 -9.43 3.84 -13.13
CA LEU A 68 -9.54 5.05 -12.30
C LEU A 68 -8.18 5.65 -11.98
N LEU A 69 -7.18 4.80 -11.70
CA LEU A 69 -5.81 5.26 -11.47
C LEU A 69 -5.20 5.88 -12.71
N LEU A 70 -5.47 5.31 -13.88
CA LEU A 70 -5.01 5.88 -15.14
C LEU A 70 -5.61 7.25 -15.40
N LEU A 71 -6.91 7.41 -15.13
CA LEU A 71 -7.58 8.71 -15.27
C LEU A 71 -7.02 9.75 -14.30
N THR A 72 -6.63 9.35 -13.10
CA THR A 72 -6.17 10.27 -12.05
C THR A 72 -4.67 10.54 -12.16
N PHE A 73 -3.86 9.51 -12.32
CA PHE A 73 -2.40 9.59 -12.27
C PHE A 73 -1.71 9.45 -13.63
N GLY A 74 -2.46 9.19 -14.70
CA GLY A 74 -1.92 9.25 -16.05
C GLY A 74 -1.49 10.68 -16.42
N LYS A 75 -0.69 10.85 -17.47
CA LYS A 75 -0.17 12.16 -17.89
C LYS A 75 -1.26 13.20 -18.11
N GLN A 76 -2.44 12.77 -18.53
CA GLN A 76 -3.58 13.66 -18.80
C GLN A 76 -4.50 13.82 -17.59
N GLY A 77 -4.31 13.03 -16.54
CA GLY A 77 -5.10 13.11 -15.32
C GLY A 77 -4.66 14.27 -14.43
N ALA A 78 -5.55 14.72 -13.53
CA ALA A 78 -5.29 15.87 -12.66
C ALA A 78 -4.06 15.70 -11.79
N ALA A 79 -3.96 14.58 -11.07
CA ALA A 79 -2.83 14.29 -10.18
C ALA A 79 -1.58 13.92 -10.96
N GLY A 80 -1.72 13.15 -12.05
CA GLY A 80 -0.61 12.74 -12.89
C GLY A 80 0.06 13.90 -13.60
N LYS A 81 -0.74 14.84 -14.09
CA LYS A 81 -0.24 16.06 -14.72
C LYS A 81 0.54 16.92 -13.71
N PHE A 82 -0.01 17.08 -12.50
CA PHE A 82 0.66 17.81 -11.44
C PHE A 82 2.02 17.19 -11.10
N LEU A 83 2.06 15.88 -10.90
CA LEU A 83 3.29 15.16 -10.57
C LEU A 83 4.32 15.23 -11.69
N TYR A 84 3.87 15.14 -12.95
CA TYR A 84 4.77 15.24 -14.09
C TYR A 84 5.36 16.65 -14.21
N ASP A 85 4.53 17.68 -14.08
CA ASP A 85 4.97 19.07 -14.25
C ASP A 85 5.91 19.54 -13.13
N TYR A 86 5.68 19.10 -11.88
CA TYR A 86 6.45 19.56 -10.72
C TYR A 86 7.54 18.60 -10.28
N PHE A 87 7.36 17.31 -10.46
CA PHE A 87 8.30 16.29 -9.98
C PHE A 87 8.91 15.44 -11.07
N GLY A 88 8.45 15.59 -12.32
CA GLY A 88 8.90 14.75 -13.41
C GLY A 88 8.47 13.29 -13.33
N LEU A 89 7.49 12.97 -12.46
CA LEU A 89 7.01 11.61 -12.27
C LEU A 89 5.91 11.27 -13.27
N SER A 90 6.01 10.10 -13.90
CA SER A 90 4.98 9.57 -14.77
C SER A 90 4.68 8.13 -14.36
N PHE A 91 3.39 7.82 -14.19
CA PHE A 91 2.92 6.49 -13.80
C PHE A 91 2.40 5.67 -14.97
N SER A 92 2.12 6.31 -16.11
CA SER A 92 1.54 5.66 -17.26
C SER A 92 2.55 4.74 -17.95
N PHE A 93 2.21 3.46 -18.11
CA PHE A 93 3.01 2.45 -18.80
C PHE A 93 4.43 2.25 -18.24
N ARG A 94 4.64 2.55 -16.95
CA ARG A 94 5.91 2.35 -16.27
C ARG A 94 5.75 1.44 -15.07
N TRP A 95 6.88 0.89 -14.57
CA TRP A 95 6.87 0.09 -13.36
C TRP A 95 6.36 0.88 -12.14
N THR A 96 6.55 2.20 -12.13
CA THR A 96 6.02 3.09 -11.09
C THR A 96 4.49 3.08 -11.07
N GLY A 97 3.84 3.01 -12.24
CA GLY A 97 2.39 2.85 -12.33
C GLY A 97 1.92 1.52 -11.78
N ALA A 98 2.66 0.44 -12.08
CA ALA A 98 2.38 -0.87 -11.53
C ALA A 98 2.52 -0.89 -10.01
N ALA A 99 3.56 -0.23 -9.47
CA ALA A 99 3.75 -0.10 -8.02
C ALA A 99 2.60 0.67 -7.36
N LEU A 100 2.15 1.75 -7.98
CA LEU A 100 0.99 2.51 -7.47
C LEU A 100 -0.27 1.65 -7.44
N ALA A 101 -0.56 0.95 -8.53
CA ALA A 101 -1.75 0.08 -8.62
C ALA A 101 -1.71 -1.05 -7.58
N CYS A 102 -0.56 -1.69 -7.44
CA CYS A 102 -0.38 -2.76 -6.45
C CYS A 102 -0.49 -2.24 -5.02
N GLY A 103 0.05 -1.07 -4.75
CA GLY A 103 -0.07 -0.41 -3.44
C GLY A 103 -1.52 -0.10 -3.09
N VAL A 104 -2.28 0.42 -4.05
CA VAL A 104 -3.71 0.73 -3.87
C VAL A 104 -4.51 -0.55 -3.63
N MET A 105 -4.25 -1.61 -4.39
CA MET A 105 -4.96 -2.89 -4.24
C MET A 105 -4.63 -3.60 -2.93
N GLY A 106 -3.40 -3.51 -2.46
CA GLY A 106 -2.97 -4.11 -1.19
C GLY A 106 -3.26 -3.26 0.04
N PHE A 107 -3.57 -1.98 -0.14
CA PHE A 107 -3.75 -1.03 0.95
C PHE A 107 -4.86 -1.43 1.94
N PRO A 108 -6.06 -1.87 1.50
CA PRO A 108 -7.10 -2.23 2.45
C PRO A 108 -6.72 -3.39 3.39
N LEU A 109 -6.00 -4.39 2.90
CA LEU A 109 -5.53 -5.50 3.72
C LEU A 109 -4.52 -5.03 4.77
N MET A 110 -3.58 -4.19 4.37
CA MET A 110 -2.60 -3.59 5.27
C MET A 110 -3.29 -2.71 6.31
N LEU A 111 -4.22 -1.86 5.87
CA LEU A 111 -4.98 -0.96 6.74
C LEU A 111 -5.72 -1.74 7.84
N ARG A 112 -6.40 -2.82 7.48
CA ARG A 112 -7.15 -3.63 8.44
C ARG A 112 -6.25 -4.27 9.48
N ALA A 113 -5.13 -4.83 9.07
CA ALA A 113 -4.17 -5.46 9.98
C ALA A 113 -3.58 -4.44 10.95
N ILE A 114 -3.19 -3.27 10.48
CA ILE A 114 -2.60 -2.22 11.31
C ILE A 114 -3.65 -1.63 12.25
N ARG A 115 -4.85 -1.37 11.74
CA ARG A 115 -5.95 -0.84 12.56
C ARG A 115 -6.31 -1.80 13.69
N LEU A 116 -6.38 -3.09 13.40
CA LEU A 116 -6.65 -4.10 14.44
C LEU A 116 -5.59 -4.07 15.53
N SER A 117 -4.33 -3.88 15.15
CA SER A 117 -3.24 -3.77 16.11
C SER A 117 -3.38 -2.53 16.98
N PHE A 118 -3.71 -1.38 16.41
CA PHE A 118 -3.98 -0.16 17.19
C PHE A 118 -5.17 -0.33 18.12
N ASP A 119 -6.24 -0.96 17.66
CA ASP A 119 -7.43 -1.21 18.48
C ASP A 119 -7.14 -2.16 19.64
N SER A 120 -6.15 -3.02 19.52
CA SER A 120 -5.75 -3.98 20.55
C SER A 120 -4.89 -3.37 21.66
N ILE A 121 -4.36 -2.17 21.46
CA ILE A 121 -3.51 -1.50 22.45
C ILE A 121 -4.37 -1.01 23.62
N ASP A 122 -3.92 -1.32 24.84
CA ASP A 122 -4.53 -0.77 26.05
C ASP A 122 -4.24 0.73 26.13
N ARG A 123 -5.29 1.52 26.03
CA ARG A 123 -5.18 3.00 26.06
C ARG A 123 -4.61 3.54 27.36
N ARG A 124 -4.66 2.76 28.44
CA ARG A 124 -4.06 3.16 29.73
C ARG A 124 -2.55 3.34 29.60
N LEU A 125 -1.88 2.60 28.72
CA LEU A 125 -0.46 2.79 28.45
C LEU A 125 -0.16 4.14 27.82
N GLU A 126 -1.00 4.58 26.89
CA GLU A 126 -0.88 5.91 26.27
C GLU A 126 -1.15 7.02 27.28
N THR A 127 -2.16 6.85 28.13
CA THR A 127 -2.51 7.78 29.20
C THR A 127 -1.37 7.88 30.21
N ALA A 128 -0.77 6.76 30.59
CA ALA A 128 0.38 6.75 31.52
C ALA A 128 1.56 7.52 30.97
N ALA A 129 1.87 7.39 29.67
CA ALA A 129 2.91 8.16 29.01
C ALA A 129 2.62 9.66 29.07
N GLY A 130 1.36 10.06 28.87
CA GLY A 130 0.92 11.44 28.99
C GLY A 130 1.12 12.01 30.39
N THR A 131 0.83 11.23 31.44
CA THR A 131 1.04 11.65 32.84
C THR A 131 2.52 11.82 33.18
N LEU A 132 3.42 11.13 32.46
CA LEU A 132 4.87 11.28 32.61
C LEU A 132 5.44 12.44 31.78
N GLY A 133 4.57 13.24 31.15
CA GLY A 133 4.97 14.44 30.42
C GLY A 133 5.16 14.26 28.93
N ALA A 134 4.86 13.07 28.36
CA ALA A 134 4.97 12.84 26.94
C ALA A 134 3.85 13.56 26.17
N SER A 135 4.20 14.25 25.09
CA SER A 135 3.23 14.82 24.15
C SER A 135 2.53 13.69 23.37
N ARG A 136 1.42 14.02 22.68
CA ARG A 136 0.72 13.04 21.84
C ARG A 136 1.66 12.46 20.75
N THR A 137 2.49 13.27 20.16
CA THR A 137 3.46 12.83 19.14
C THR A 137 4.50 11.88 19.74
N TRP A 138 5.10 12.23 20.87
CA TRP A 138 6.05 11.36 21.57
C TRP A 138 5.40 10.05 22.03
N THR A 139 4.20 10.11 22.56
CA THR A 139 3.44 8.92 22.96
C THR A 139 3.23 8.00 21.76
N PHE A 140 2.86 8.56 20.62
CA PHE A 140 2.69 7.78 19.39
C PHE A 140 3.97 7.04 19.02
N PHE A 141 5.10 7.73 18.96
CA PHE A 141 6.36 7.11 18.51
C PHE A 141 6.97 6.16 19.54
N LEU A 142 6.82 6.44 20.84
CA LEU A 142 7.48 5.67 21.91
C LEU A 142 6.62 4.55 22.46
N VAL A 143 5.31 4.65 22.38
CA VAL A 143 4.37 3.69 22.99
C VAL A 143 3.49 3.04 21.94
N THR A 144 2.71 3.83 21.21
CA THR A 144 1.67 3.33 20.32
C THR A 144 2.26 2.60 19.12
N LEU A 145 3.20 3.20 18.43
CA LEU A 145 3.81 2.64 17.23
C LEU A 145 4.57 1.33 17.51
N PRO A 146 5.44 1.26 18.55
CA PRO A 146 6.11 -0.01 18.89
C PRO A 146 5.14 -1.13 19.25
N LEU A 147 4.05 -0.83 19.96
CA LEU A 147 3.04 -1.84 20.32
C LEU A 147 2.22 -2.29 19.10
N ALA A 148 2.08 -1.45 18.09
CA ALA A 148 1.40 -1.79 16.85
C ALA A 148 2.31 -2.49 15.83
N LEU A 149 3.60 -2.58 16.09
CA LEU A 149 4.58 -3.10 15.14
C LEU A 149 4.25 -4.50 14.62
N PRO A 150 3.77 -5.47 15.43
CA PRO A 150 3.35 -6.76 14.88
C PRO A 150 2.28 -6.65 13.80
N GLY A 151 1.28 -5.79 13.98
CA GLY A 151 0.24 -5.55 12.98
C GLY A 151 0.77 -4.85 11.74
N ILE A 152 1.74 -3.95 11.91
CA ILE A 152 2.40 -3.28 10.79
C ILE A 152 3.17 -4.29 9.95
N ILE A 153 3.90 -5.19 10.58
CA ILE A 153 4.65 -6.25 9.90
C ILE A 153 3.69 -7.18 9.15
N VAL A 154 2.63 -7.65 9.80
CA VAL A 154 1.62 -8.50 9.16
C VAL A 154 0.97 -7.77 7.98
N GLY A 155 0.59 -6.52 8.19
CA GLY A 155 -0.01 -5.70 7.13
C GLY A 155 0.93 -5.51 5.94
N ALA A 156 2.20 -5.27 6.20
CA ALA A 156 3.21 -5.14 5.14
C ALA A 156 3.37 -6.45 4.36
N ILE A 157 3.40 -7.58 5.04
CA ILE A 157 3.46 -8.90 4.40
C ILE A 157 2.23 -9.15 3.53
N LEU A 158 1.04 -8.82 4.03
CA LEU A 158 -0.21 -8.99 3.26
C LEU A 158 -0.23 -8.10 2.02
N CYS A 159 0.19 -6.86 2.13
CA CYS A 159 0.28 -5.95 0.99
C CYS A 159 1.30 -6.44 -0.03
N PHE A 160 2.47 -6.86 0.42
CA PHE A 160 3.51 -7.41 -0.42
C PHE A 160 3.04 -8.66 -1.17
N ALA A 161 2.41 -9.59 -0.47
CA ALA A 161 1.89 -10.82 -1.06
C ALA A 161 0.80 -10.52 -2.09
N LYS A 162 -0.10 -9.61 -1.78
CA LYS A 162 -1.16 -9.18 -2.71
C LYS A 162 -0.58 -8.54 -3.95
N ALA A 163 0.36 -7.61 -3.78
CA ALA A 163 1.03 -6.93 -4.88
C ALA A 163 1.81 -7.91 -5.75
N LEU A 164 2.54 -8.82 -5.13
CA LEU A 164 3.32 -9.83 -5.84
C LEU A 164 2.41 -10.77 -6.66
N GLY A 165 1.29 -11.20 -6.08
CA GLY A 165 0.34 -12.06 -6.74
C GLY A 165 -0.33 -11.39 -7.94
N GLU A 166 -0.80 -10.16 -7.76
CA GLU A 166 -1.48 -9.41 -8.83
C GLU A 166 -0.53 -9.07 -9.99
N PHE A 167 0.64 -8.51 -9.67
CA PHE A 167 1.59 -8.10 -10.68
C PHE A 167 2.29 -9.30 -11.33
N GLY A 168 2.70 -10.29 -10.54
CA GLY A 168 3.35 -11.49 -11.03
C GLY A 168 2.45 -12.30 -11.96
N ALA A 169 1.17 -12.45 -11.60
CA ALA A 169 0.21 -13.12 -12.47
C ALA A 169 0.01 -12.38 -13.78
N THR A 170 -0.08 -11.06 -13.74
CA THR A 170 -0.23 -10.22 -14.94
C THR A 170 0.98 -10.36 -15.87
N ILE A 171 2.18 -10.25 -15.33
CA ILE A 171 3.42 -10.37 -16.12
C ILE A 171 3.54 -11.76 -16.73
N THR A 172 3.27 -12.81 -15.97
CA THR A 172 3.34 -14.18 -16.46
C THR A 172 2.37 -14.40 -17.61
N PHE A 173 1.14 -13.89 -17.47
CA PHE A 173 0.13 -13.99 -18.51
C PHE A 173 0.57 -13.28 -19.80
N VAL A 174 1.05 -12.05 -19.68
CA VAL A 174 1.50 -11.24 -20.83
C VAL A 174 2.72 -11.88 -21.52
N SER A 175 3.66 -12.40 -20.73
CA SER A 175 4.87 -13.03 -21.26
C SER A 175 4.59 -14.33 -22.04
N ASN A 176 3.45 -14.97 -21.78
CA ASN A 176 3.06 -16.21 -22.44
C ASN A 176 2.18 -16.02 -23.67
N ILE A 177 1.86 -14.78 -24.06
CA ILE A 177 1.10 -14.50 -25.26
C ILE A 177 2.02 -14.67 -26.48
N PRO A 178 1.67 -15.57 -27.42
CA PRO A 178 2.50 -15.76 -28.62
C PRO A 178 2.60 -14.49 -29.46
N GLY A 179 3.80 -14.12 -29.86
CA GLY A 179 4.04 -12.97 -30.73
C GLY A 179 4.24 -11.64 -30.03
N GLU A 180 4.31 -11.59 -28.70
CA GLU A 180 4.61 -10.39 -27.91
C GLU A 180 5.85 -10.56 -27.04
#